data_a31270567b1e52b10cc62a7c9a19e17c
#
_entry.id   a31270567b1e52b10cc62a7c9a19e17c
#
_cell.length_a   1.000
_cell.length_b   1.000
_cell.length_c   1.000
_cell.angle_alpha   90.00
_cell.angle_beta   90.00
_cell.angle_gamma   90.00
#
_symmetry.space_group_name_H-M   'P 1'
#
loop_
_entity.id
_entity.type
_entity.pdbx_description
1 polymer ?
#
loop_
_entity_poly.entity_id
_entity_poly.type
_entity_poly.pdbx_seq_one_letter_code
_entity_poly.pdbx_strand_id
1 'polypeptide(L)'
;MTAAVADYRPAKPFDSKMKKLPGKLFLELERTEDILASLGANKTPGQKLIGFAAETDDLEDNALGKLERKNLDWIAANNVSDGFGKDTNKVTLYGRNGEKIALPTAPKHEIAAQILREVLK
;
A
#
# COMPACT_ATOMS: atom_id res chain seq x y z
N MET A 1 -9.33 -4.14 -3.29
CA MET A 1 -9.74 -2.80 -2.84
C MET A 1 -8.91 -1.75 -3.57
N THR A 2 -9.53 -0.76 -4.16
CA THR A 2 -8.89 0.26 -5.02
C THR A 2 -9.05 1.69 -4.49
N ALA A 3 -9.80 1.89 -3.40
CA ALA A 3 -9.92 3.19 -2.77
C ALA A 3 -8.60 3.62 -2.12
N ALA A 4 -8.15 4.84 -2.40
CA ALA A 4 -6.99 5.45 -1.76
C ALA A 4 -7.42 6.03 -0.40
N VAL A 5 -7.37 5.23 0.64
CA VAL A 5 -7.66 5.66 2.01
C VAL A 5 -6.39 6.23 2.62
N ALA A 6 -6.45 7.49 3.07
CA ALA A 6 -5.34 8.13 3.74
C ALA A 6 -5.14 7.59 5.16
N ASP A 7 -3.91 7.59 5.67
CA ASP A 7 -3.57 7.13 7.03
C ASP A 7 -4.08 8.08 8.13
N TYR A 8 -4.44 9.30 7.76
CA TYR A 8 -4.95 10.33 8.66
C TYR A 8 -6.17 11.02 8.07
N ARG A 9 -7.09 11.43 8.94
CA ARG A 9 -8.25 12.24 8.62
C ARG A 9 -8.40 13.39 9.60
N PRO A 10 -9.11 14.48 9.28
CA PRO A 10 -9.46 15.50 10.26
C PRO A 10 -10.20 14.90 11.44
N ALA A 11 -9.73 15.19 12.68
CA ALA A 11 -10.36 14.70 13.90
C ALA A 11 -11.78 15.26 14.07
N LYS A 12 -11.99 16.48 13.58
CA LYS A 12 -13.31 17.17 13.58
C LYS A 12 -13.62 17.66 12.18
N PRO A 13 -14.39 16.91 11.38
CA PRO A 13 -14.83 17.38 10.06
C PRO A 13 -15.79 18.57 10.21
N PHE A 14 -15.75 19.47 9.24
CA PHE A 14 -16.67 20.61 9.20
C PHE A 14 -17.91 20.22 8.38
N ASP A 15 -19.09 20.50 8.92
CA ASP A 15 -20.38 20.22 8.24
C ASP A 15 -20.66 21.19 7.08
N SER A 16 -19.93 22.30 7.03
CA SER A 16 -20.11 23.32 6.01
C SER A 16 -18.77 23.82 5.46
N LYS A 17 -18.82 24.45 4.30
CA LYS A 17 -17.63 25.07 3.67
C LYS A 17 -17.01 26.10 4.61
N MET A 18 -15.77 25.85 5.00
CA MET A 18 -14.99 26.77 5.84
C MET A 18 -14.65 28.03 5.04
N LYS A 19 -14.98 29.20 5.61
CA LYS A 19 -14.60 30.48 5.05
C LYS A 19 -13.12 30.75 5.30
N LYS A 20 -12.47 31.42 4.35
CA LYS A 20 -11.09 31.88 4.52
C LYS A 20 -11.02 32.89 5.68
N LEU A 21 -10.17 32.61 6.65
CA LEU A 21 -9.84 33.52 7.74
C LEU A 21 -8.40 34.02 7.57
N PRO A 22 -8.08 35.25 7.98
CA PRO A 22 -6.70 35.73 7.97
C PRO A 22 -5.87 34.94 9.00
N GLY A 23 -4.60 34.66 8.65
CA GLY A 23 -3.66 33.96 9.51
C GLY A 23 -3.45 32.48 9.17
N LYS A 24 -2.84 31.76 10.11
CA LYS A 24 -2.54 30.32 9.96
C LYS A 24 -3.75 29.49 10.41
N LEU A 25 -4.00 28.41 9.70
CA LEU A 25 -4.96 27.38 10.09
C LEU A 25 -4.22 26.17 10.65
N PHE A 26 -4.63 25.69 11.81
CA PHE A 26 -4.17 24.43 12.38
C PHE A 26 -5.27 23.39 12.23
N LEU A 27 -4.93 22.24 11.68
CA LEU A 27 -5.84 21.13 11.50
C LEU A 27 -5.35 19.94 12.33
N GLU A 28 -6.16 19.56 13.32
CA GLU A 28 -5.93 18.35 14.10
C GLU A 28 -6.30 17.13 13.26
N LEU A 29 -5.39 16.17 13.16
CA LEU A 29 -5.59 14.93 12.43
C LEU A 29 -5.58 13.75 13.40
N GLU A 30 -6.44 12.76 13.13
CA GLU A 30 -6.45 11.46 13.80
C GLU A 30 -6.15 10.33 12.81
N ARG A 31 -5.63 9.21 13.31
CA ARG A 31 -5.38 8.03 12.47
C ARG A 31 -6.67 7.40 11.99
N THR A 32 -6.67 7.00 10.72
CA THR A 32 -7.71 6.14 10.17
C THR A 32 -7.44 4.67 10.53
N GLU A 33 -8.44 3.82 10.34
CA GLU A 33 -8.27 2.38 10.48
C GLU A 33 -7.30 1.84 9.42
N ASP A 34 -6.36 1.00 9.84
CA ASP A 34 -5.50 0.25 8.92
C ASP A 34 -6.26 -0.97 8.39
N ILE A 35 -6.95 -0.78 7.27
CA ILE A 35 -7.82 -1.79 6.66
C ILE A 35 -7.04 -3.06 6.33
N LEU A 36 -5.81 -2.95 5.83
CA LEU A 36 -5.01 -4.11 5.46
C LEU A 36 -4.59 -4.91 6.69
N ALA A 37 -4.25 -4.26 7.79
CA ALA A 37 -3.96 -4.93 9.07
C ALA A 37 -5.22 -5.60 9.63
N SER A 38 -6.37 -4.94 9.56
CA SER A 38 -7.66 -5.51 9.96
C SER A 38 -8.02 -6.76 9.16
N LEU A 39 -7.82 -6.74 7.84
CA LEU A 39 -8.02 -7.91 6.97
C LEU A 39 -7.05 -9.04 7.31
N GLY A 40 -5.79 -8.73 7.60
CA GLY A 40 -4.79 -9.72 8.01
C GLY A 40 -5.11 -10.41 9.34
N ALA A 41 -5.64 -9.65 10.31
CA ALA A 41 -6.08 -10.19 11.59
C ALA A 41 -7.29 -11.13 11.47
N ASN A 42 -8.17 -10.88 10.50
CA ASN A 42 -9.40 -11.64 10.28
C ASN A 42 -9.32 -12.60 9.07
N LYS A 43 -8.13 -12.84 8.54
CA LYS A 43 -7.93 -13.69 7.36
C LYS A 43 -8.36 -15.13 7.64
N THR A 44 -9.24 -15.67 6.76
CA THR A 44 -9.69 -17.06 6.85
C THR A 44 -8.79 -18.01 6.06
N PRO A 45 -8.77 -19.32 6.38
CA PRO A 45 -8.03 -20.30 5.60
C PRO A 45 -8.43 -20.26 4.11
N GLY A 46 -7.42 -20.29 3.23
CA GLY A 46 -7.60 -20.22 1.77
C GLY A 46 -7.66 -18.81 1.20
N GLN A 47 -7.81 -17.76 2.02
CA GLN A 47 -7.64 -16.39 1.54
C GLN A 47 -6.17 -16.04 1.36
N LYS A 48 -5.85 -15.40 0.24
CA LYS A 48 -4.55 -14.78 -0.01
C LYS A 48 -4.67 -13.27 0.11
N LEU A 49 -3.84 -12.68 0.94
CA LEU A 49 -3.79 -11.23 1.17
C LEU A 49 -2.51 -10.67 0.60
N ILE A 50 -2.66 -9.76 -0.36
CA ILE A 50 -1.55 -9.14 -1.09
C ILE A 50 -1.56 -7.64 -0.80
N GLY A 51 -0.46 -7.13 -0.24
CA GLY A 51 -0.28 -5.71 0.01
C GLY A 51 0.55 -5.03 -1.07
N PHE A 52 0.48 -3.71 -1.11
CA PHE A 52 1.38 -2.85 -1.88
C PHE A 52 2.17 -1.94 -0.96
N ALA A 53 3.45 -1.76 -1.24
CA ALA A 53 4.32 -0.81 -0.57
C ALA A 53 5.03 0.07 -1.60
N ALA A 54 4.79 1.38 -1.52
CA ALA A 54 5.54 2.39 -2.27
C ALA A 54 6.45 3.10 -1.27
N GLU A 55 7.76 2.94 -1.42
CA GLU A 55 8.75 3.44 -0.47
C GLU A 55 9.79 4.30 -1.20
N THR A 56 10.39 5.22 -0.48
CA THR A 56 11.53 6.01 -0.99
C THR A 56 12.86 5.39 -0.61
N ASP A 57 12.95 4.83 0.59
CA ASP A 57 14.17 4.29 1.18
C ASP A 57 13.87 2.93 1.84
N ASP A 58 14.90 2.11 2.01
CA ASP A 58 14.84 0.80 2.70
C ASP A 58 13.67 -0.07 2.26
N LEU A 59 13.44 -0.11 0.93
CA LEU A 59 12.29 -0.76 0.30
C LEU A 59 12.05 -2.18 0.80
N GLU A 60 13.11 -2.99 0.89
CA GLU A 60 13.02 -4.39 1.29
C GLU A 60 12.62 -4.53 2.76
N ASP A 61 13.32 -3.85 3.66
CA ASP A 61 13.06 -3.93 5.10
C ASP A 61 11.66 -3.42 5.45
N ASN A 62 11.24 -2.32 4.83
CA ASN A 62 9.91 -1.77 5.00
C ASN A 62 8.82 -2.71 4.46
N ALA A 63 9.05 -3.34 3.30
CA ALA A 63 8.12 -4.30 2.70
C ALA A 63 8.00 -5.56 3.58
N LEU A 64 9.11 -6.16 3.99
CA LEU A 64 9.14 -7.35 4.84
C LEU A 64 8.49 -7.07 6.20
N GLY A 65 8.78 -5.94 6.82
CA GLY A 65 8.15 -5.52 8.06
C GLY A 65 6.61 -5.35 7.93
N LYS A 66 6.11 -4.84 6.80
CA LYS A 66 4.67 -4.75 6.53
C LYS A 66 4.05 -6.13 6.28
N LEU A 67 4.73 -6.99 5.53
CA LEU A 67 4.30 -8.36 5.23
C LEU A 67 4.03 -9.12 6.55
N GLU A 68 4.94 -9.04 7.49
CA GLU A 68 4.84 -9.71 8.77
C GLU A 68 3.77 -9.08 9.67
N ARG A 69 3.86 -7.77 9.94
CA ARG A 69 2.96 -7.08 10.87
C ARG A 69 1.49 -7.14 10.45
N LYS A 70 1.21 -7.15 9.14
CA LYS A 70 -0.16 -7.16 8.60
C LYS A 70 -0.62 -8.56 8.18
N ASN A 71 0.13 -9.60 8.51
CA ASN A 71 -0.20 -11.00 8.20
C ASN A 71 -0.50 -11.24 6.71
N LEU A 72 0.29 -10.63 5.82
CA LEU A 72 0.13 -10.78 4.37
C LEU A 72 0.72 -12.11 3.89
N ASP A 73 0.26 -12.58 2.75
CA ASP A 73 0.88 -13.70 2.02
C ASP A 73 1.95 -13.20 1.06
N TRP A 74 1.70 -12.03 0.46
CA TRP A 74 2.60 -11.37 -0.45
C TRP A 74 2.58 -9.86 -0.26
N ILE A 75 3.69 -9.20 -0.59
CA ILE A 75 3.75 -7.76 -0.73
C ILE A 75 4.46 -7.38 -2.03
N ALA A 76 3.81 -6.52 -2.82
CA ALA A 76 4.36 -5.93 -4.02
C ALA A 76 4.99 -4.58 -3.66
N ALA A 77 6.31 -4.49 -3.72
CA ALA A 77 7.05 -3.30 -3.34
C ALA A 77 7.66 -2.60 -4.56
N ASN A 78 7.51 -1.29 -4.63
CA ASN A 78 8.14 -0.46 -5.64
C ASN A 78 8.73 0.82 -5.02
N ASN A 79 9.81 1.33 -5.63
CA ASN A 79 10.27 2.66 -5.29
C ASN A 79 9.32 3.70 -5.90
N VAL A 80 9.00 4.74 -5.13
CA VAL A 80 8.11 5.82 -5.56
C VAL A 80 8.59 6.44 -6.87
N SER A 81 9.90 6.60 -7.06
CA SER A 81 10.51 7.15 -8.28
C SER A 81 10.26 6.32 -9.54
N ASP A 82 9.97 5.01 -9.39
CA ASP A 82 9.79 4.10 -10.52
C ASP A 82 8.37 4.07 -11.07
N GLY A 83 7.36 4.38 -10.25
CA GLY A 83 5.96 4.23 -10.62
C GLY A 83 5.09 5.47 -10.50
N PHE A 84 5.48 6.46 -9.67
CA PHE A 84 4.63 7.62 -9.42
C PHE A 84 4.58 8.55 -10.64
N GLY A 85 3.37 8.84 -11.13
CA GLY A 85 3.16 9.68 -12.31
C GLY A 85 3.60 9.08 -13.65
N LYS A 86 3.95 7.78 -13.70
CA LYS A 86 4.36 7.07 -14.92
C LYS A 86 3.36 5.99 -15.29
N ASP A 87 3.33 5.61 -16.56
CA ASP A 87 2.52 4.49 -17.06
C ASP A 87 3.18 3.12 -16.82
N THR A 88 4.48 3.11 -16.52
CA THR A 88 5.27 1.92 -16.20
C THR A 88 5.53 1.83 -14.69
N ASN A 89 5.89 0.65 -14.24
CA ASN A 89 6.36 0.41 -12.87
C ASN A 89 7.43 -0.69 -12.85
N LYS A 90 8.23 -0.71 -11.77
CA LYS A 90 9.16 -1.77 -11.44
C LYS A 90 8.81 -2.27 -10.04
N VAL A 91 8.49 -3.54 -9.91
CA VAL A 91 7.99 -4.13 -8.67
C VAL A 91 8.85 -5.31 -8.28
N THR A 92 9.12 -5.45 -7.00
CA THR A 92 9.63 -6.68 -6.40
C THR A 92 8.55 -7.30 -5.52
N LEU A 93 8.25 -8.57 -5.72
CA LEU A 93 7.35 -9.33 -4.86
C LEU A 93 8.15 -10.02 -3.76
N TYR A 94 7.65 -9.91 -2.53
CA TYR A 94 8.15 -10.68 -1.40
C TYR A 94 7.03 -11.55 -0.87
N GLY A 95 7.30 -12.85 -0.75
CA GLY A 95 6.37 -13.84 -0.22
C GLY A 95 6.67 -14.18 1.23
N ARG A 96 5.65 -14.66 1.93
CA ARG A 96 5.73 -15.04 3.35
C ARG A 96 6.76 -16.12 3.62
N ASN A 97 7.02 -17.03 2.67
CA ASN A 97 7.96 -18.13 2.83
C ASN A 97 9.40 -17.76 2.40
N GLY A 98 9.70 -16.47 2.25
CA GLY A 98 11.02 -15.97 1.87
C GLY A 98 11.22 -15.82 0.36
N GLU A 99 10.16 -15.95 -0.44
CA GLU A 99 10.26 -15.70 -1.88
C GLU A 99 10.58 -14.24 -2.17
N LYS A 100 11.45 -14.00 -3.15
CA LYS A 100 11.79 -12.67 -3.69
C LYS A 100 11.83 -12.74 -5.21
N ILE A 101 10.89 -12.07 -5.85
CA ILE A 101 10.73 -12.09 -7.31
C ILE A 101 10.78 -10.65 -7.84
N ALA A 102 11.85 -10.29 -8.55
CA ALA A 102 11.96 -9.01 -9.23
C ALA A 102 11.25 -9.08 -10.58
N LEU A 103 10.20 -8.30 -10.75
CA LEU A 103 9.50 -8.16 -12.03
C LEU A 103 10.23 -7.13 -12.90
N PRO A 104 10.31 -7.36 -14.23
CA PRO A 104 10.90 -6.38 -15.14
C PRO A 104 10.06 -5.11 -15.18
N THR A 105 10.70 -3.98 -15.51
CA THR A 105 9.95 -2.74 -15.74
C THR A 105 9.00 -2.93 -16.93
N ALA A 106 7.73 -2.70 -16.70
CA ALA A 106 6.68 -2.89 -17.70
C ALA A 106 5.50 -1.93 -17.47
N PRO A 107 4.58 -1.79 -18.42
CA PRO A 107 3.32 -1.10 -18.21
C PRO A 107 2.55 -1.64 -17.00
N LYS A 108 1.84 -0.77 -16.29
CA LYS A 108 1.15 -1.14 -15.03
C LYS A 108 0.18 -2.32 -15.18
N HIS A 109 -0.50 -2.43 -16.32
CA HIS A 109 -1.42 -3.56 -16.57
C HIS A 109 -0.68 -4.89 -16.75
N GLU A 110 0.53 -4.88 -17.35
CA GLU A 110 1.37 -6.08 -17.46
C GLU A 110 1.95 -6.48 -16.10
N ILE A 111 2.42 -5.50 -15.31
CA ILE A 111 2.86 -5.74 -13.93
C ILE A 111 1.73 -6.38 -13.12
N ALA A 112 0.49 -5.87 -13.23
CA ALA A 112 -0.66 -6.45 -12.53
C ALA A 112 -0.88 -7.92 -12.93
N ALA A 113 -0.82 -8.24 -14.22
CA ALA A 113 -0.94 -9.60 -14.71
C ALA A 113 0.19 -10.52 -14.22
N GLN A 114 1.42 -10.03 -14.17
CA GLN A 114 2.57 -10.78 -13.64
C GLN A 114 2.42 -11.04 -12.15
N ILE A 115 2.04 -10.03 -11.35
CA ILE A 115 1.76 -10.20 -9.91
C ILE A 115 0.75 -11.32 -9.71
N LEU A 116 -0.41 -11.28 -10.40
CA LEU A 116 -1.45 -12.29 -10.24
C LEU A 116 -0.96 -13.70 -10.61
N ARG A 117 -0.16 -13.84 -11.66
CA ARG A 117 0.42 -15.13 -12.04
C ARG A 117 1.32 -15.72 -10.96
N GLU A 118 2.14 -14.88 -10.33
CA GLU A 118 3.07 -15.33 -9.30
C GLU A 118 2.36 -15.69 -7.98
N VAL A 119 1.44 -14.84 -7.54
CA VAL A 119 0.80 -15.01 -6.23
C VAL A 119 -0.32 -16.07 -6.21
N LEU A 120 -0.85 -16.44 -7.38
CA LEU A 120 -1.91 -17.46 -7.51
C LEU A 120 -1.40 -18.87 -7.86
N LYS A 121 -0.11 -19.02 -8.02
CA LYS A 121 0.52 -20.35 -8.11
C LYS A 121 0.34 -21.10 -6.78
#